data_d33ebb7344166a9718809cc3d8e820fd
#
_entry.id   d33ebb7344166a9718809cc3d8e820fd
#
_cell.length_a   1.000
_cell.length_b   1.000
_cell.length_c   1.000
_cell.angle_alpha   90.00
_cell.angle_beta   90.00
_cell.angle_gamma   90.00
#
_symmetry.space_group_name_H-M   'P 1'
#
loop_
_entity.id
_entity.type
_entity.pdbx_description
1 polymer ?
#
loop_
_entity_poly.entity_id
_entity_poly.type
_entity_poly.pdbx_seq_one_letter_code
_entity_poly.pdbx_strand_id
1 'polypeptide(L)'
;MAQSFAETMAGQTMNLDLSKNLGGARELSGLCTDLFLIIIRMREAEDLGDPAALRKLINYYLDLFQKNCLAMKLPQASIDESKYALIALMDETVLSVPGACRDYWISRPMQLDYFGDNVAGQEFYNKLQTLLVQPENKKDVLEVYYLCLALGFEGKYKISNAEERLAILEDV
;
A
#
# COMPACT_ATOMS: atom_id res chain seq x y z
N MET A 1 -21.18 -13.15 17.65
CA MET A 1 -20.17 -13.48 16.63
C MET A 1 -19.42 -12.18 16.32
N ALA A 2 -18.11 -12.14 16.50
CA ALA A 2 -17.32 -10.97 16.13
C ALA A 2 -17.36 -10.81 14.59
N GLN A 3 -17.65 -9.61 14.10
CA GLN A 3 -17.56 -9.31 12.68
C GLN A 3 -16.10 -9.48 12.23
N SER A 4 -15.89 -10.08 11.06
CA SER A 4 -14.53 -10.20 10.51
C SER A 4 -13.98 -8.81 10.19
N PHE A 5 -12.66 -8.65 10.24
CA PHE A 5 -11.98 -7.39 9.86
C PHE A 5 -12.47 -6.88 8.50
N ALA A 6 -12.56 -7.76 7.50
CA ALA A 6 -13.01 -7.41 6.17
C ALA A 6 -14.46 -6.88 6.13
N GLU A 7 -15.37 -7.47 6.92
CA GLU A 7 -16.77 -7.00 7.02
C GLU A 7 -16.86 -5.65 7.72
N THR A 8 -16.07 -5.46 8.78
CA THR A 8 -16.00 -4.18 9.50
C THR A 8 -15.50 -3.07 8.57
N MET A 9 -14.45 -3.33 7.81
CA MET A 9 -13.87 -2.37 6.86
C MET A 9 -14.81 -2.07 5.71
N ALA A 10 -15.47 -3.07 5.13
CA ALA A 10 -16.45 -2.87 4.06
C ALA A 10 -17.63 -1.99 4.51
N GLY A 11 -18.07 -2.14 5.77
CA GLY A 11 -19.13 -1.31 6.34
C GLY A 11 -18.71 0.14 6.64
N GLN A 12 -17.46 0.36 7.04
CA GLN A 12 -16.95 1.69 7.40
C GLN A 12 -16.55 2.53 6.18
N THR A 13 -15.98 1.91 5.15
CA THR A 13 -15.54 2.61 3.93
C THR A 13 -16.71 3.01 3.03
N MET A 14 -17.84 2.32 3.06
CA MET A 14 -19.06 2.76 2.37
C MET A 14 -19.62 4.08 2.90
N ASN A 15 -19.26 4.50 4.14
CA ASN A 15 -19.68 5.78 4.73
C ASN A 15 -18.66 6.91 4.52
N LEU A 16 -17.45 6.63 4.08
CA LEU A 16 -16.40 7.61 3.79
C LEU A 16 -16.28 7.81 2.26
N ASP A 17 -17.34 8.29 1.62
CA ASP A 17 -17.24 8.85 0.26
C ASP A 17 -16.50 10.21 0.33
N LEU A 18 -15.22 10.14 0.70
CA LEU A 18 -14.30 11.28 0.70
C LEU A 18 -14.13 11.87 -0.72
N SER A 19 -14.62 11.14 -1.73
CA SER A 19 -14.55 11.56 -3.13
C SER A 19 -15.35 12.82 -3.42
N LYS A 20 -16.31 13.18 -2.56
CA LYS A 20 -17.21 14.32 -2.77
C LYS A 20 -16.75 15.64 -2.13
N ASN A 21 -15.81 15.62 -1.18
CA ASN A 21 -15.50 16.80 -0.36
C ASN A 21 -14.11 17.42 -0.54
N LEU A 22 -13.25 16.87 -1.40
CA LEU A 22 -11.95 17.46 -1.69
C LEU A 22 -11.98 18.17 -3.06
N GLY A 23 -12.45 19.42 -3.06
CA GLY A 23 -12.47 20.33 -4.22
C GLY A 23 -11.09 20.91 -4.55
N GLY A 24 -10.04 20.07 -4.60
CA GLY A 24 -8.70 20.40 -5.07
C GLY A 24 -8.26 19.42 -6.15
N ALA A 25 -7.25 19.76 -6.93
CA ALA A 25 -6.63 18.83 -7.85
C ALA A 25 -6.29 17.54 -7.08
N ARG A 26 -6.92 16.42 -7.46
CA ARG A 26 -6.67 15.14 -6.78
C ARG A 26 -5.27 14.67 -7.18
N GLU A 27 -4.34 14.84 -6.28
CA GLU A 27 -3.00 14.28 -6.40
C GLU A 27 -3.06 12.75 -6.33
N LEU A 28 -2.11 12.08 -6.91
CA LEU A 28 -2.04 10.61 -6.94
C LEU A 28 -2.09 10.00 -5.53
N SER A 29 -1.43 10.63 -4.55
CA SER A 29 -1.46 10.25 -3.13
C SER A 29 -2.86 10.29 -2.53
N GLY A 30 -3.69 11.25 -2.93
CA GLY A 30 -5.10 11.34 -2.52
C GLY A 30 -5.94 10.15 -3.01
N LEU A 31 -5.60 9.56 -4.15
CA LEU A 31 -6.27 8.36 -4.66
C LEU A 31 -5.87 7.08 -3.90
N CYS A 32 -4.75 7.12 -3.15
CA CYS A 32 -4.28 6.01 -2.32
C CYS A 32 -4.91 6.00 -0.91
N THR A 33 -5.70 7.02 -0.55
CA THR A 33 -6.20 7.23 0.82
C THR A 33 -6.91 6.01 1.40
N ASP A 34 -7.82 5.39 0.64
CA ASP A 34 -8.55 4.22 1.12
C ASP A 34 -7.61 3.03 1.41
N LEU A 35 -6.61 2.82 0.56
CA LEU A 35 -5.60 1.77 0.76
C LEU A 35 -4.74 2.05 1.99
N PHE A 36 -4.31 3.29 2.21
CA PHE A 36 -3.57 3.67 3.41
C PHE A 36 -4.41 3.50 4.67
N LEU A 37 -5.70 3.85 4.65
CA LEU A 37 -6.60 3.64 5.77
C LEU A 37 -6.75 2.15 6.11
N ILE A 38 -6.89 1.29 5.12
CA ILE A 38 -6.94 -0.17 5.33
C ILE A 38 -5.64 -0.65 5.98
N ILE A 39 -4.48 -0.19 5.51
CA ILE A 39 -3.17 -0.55 6.05
C ILE A 39 -3.05 -0.14 7.53
N ILE A 40 -3.43 1.10 7.86
CA ILE A 40 -3.41 1.60 9.23
C ILE A 40 -4.29 0.73 10.13
N ARG A 41 -5.52 0.42 9.69
CA ARG A 41 -6.45 -0.42 10.44
C ARG A 41 -5.97 -1.85 10.61
N MET A 42 -5.31 -2.43 9.59
CA MET A 42 -4.71 -3.75 9.70
C MET A 42 -3.61 -3.79 10.77
N ARG A 43 -2.81 -2.72 10.88
CA ARG A 43 -1.75 -2.63 11.90
C ARG A 43 -2.27 -2.52 13.32
N GLU A 44 -3.48 -1.98 13.50
CA GLU A 44 -4.14 -1.87 14.80
C GLU A 44 -4.91 -3.13 15.18
N ALA A 45 -5.12 -4.06 14.23
CA ALA A 45 -5.90 -5.26 14.45
C ALA A 45 -5.07 -6.38 15.13
N GLU A 46 -5.70 -7.09 16.04
CA GLU A 46 -5.10 -8.29 16.65
C GLU A 46 -5.19 -9.52 15.75
N ASP A 47 -6.21 -9.57 14.88
CA ASP A 47 -6.46 -10.61 13.89
C ASP A 47 -7.13 -10.03 12.65
N LEU A 48 -6.69 -10.46 11.47
CA LEU A 48 -7.23 -10.01 10.18
C LEU A 48 -8.38 -10.90 9.67
N GLY A 49 -8.70 -11.98 10.37
CA GLY A 49 -9.80 -12.86 10.06
C GLY A 49 -9.55 -13.81 8.88
N ASP A 50 -10.54 -13.94 7.98
CA ASP A 50 -10.46 -14.85 6.85
C ASP A 50 -9.56 -14.33 5.73
N PRO A 51 -8.52 -15.09 5.29
CA PRO A 51 -7.60 -14.68 4.25
C PRO A 51 -8.26 -14.38 2.90
N ALA A 52 -9.28 -15.14 2.52
CA ALA A 52 -9.97 -14.95 1.24
C ALA A 52 -10.80 -13.66 1.25
N ALA A 53 -11.47 -13.37 2.36
CA ALA A 53 -12.22 -12.13 2.54
C ALA A 53 -11.31 -10.91 2.54
N LEU A 54 -10.17 -10.97 3.25
CA LEU A 54 -9.17 -9.90 3.26
C LEU A 54 -8.62 -9.65 1.87
N ARG A 55 -8.24 -10.71 1.14
CA ARG A 55 -7.70 -10.59 -0.22
C ARG A 55 -8.69 -9.96 -1.18
N LYS A 56 -9.96 -10.36 -1.08
CA LYS A 56 -11.03 -9.77 -1.88
C LYS A 56 -11.22 -8.28 -1.59
N LEU A 57 -11.16 -7.89 -0.33
CA LEU A 57 -11.24 -6.49 0.10
C LEU A 57 -10.08 -5.67 -0.49
N ILE A 58 -8.85 -6.13 -0.33
CA ILE A 58 -7.66 -5.44 -0.83
C ILE A 58 -7.71 -5.31 -2.37
N ASN A 59 -8.02 -6.39 -3.08
CA ASN A 59 -8.14 -6.38 -4.55
C ASN A 59 -9.20 -5.37 -5.01
N TYR A 60 -10.35 -5.31 -4.35
CA TYR A 60 -11.38 -4.33 -4.66
C TYR A 60 -10.85 -2.88 -4.60
N TYR A 61 -10.08 -2.53 -3.55
CA TYR A 61 -9.54 -1.18 -3.43
C TYR A 61 -8.37 -0.90 -4.37
N LEU A 62 -7.56 -1.90 -4.71
CA LEU A 62 -6.53 -1.75 -5.75
C LEU A 62 -7.15 -1.53 -7.13
N ASP A 63 -8.24 -2.22 -7.44
CA ASP A 63 -8.99 -2.03 -8.70
C ASP A 63 -9.66 -0.64 -8.73
N LEU A 64 -10.22 -0.20 -7.61
CA LEU A 64 -10.81 1.13 -7.48
C LEU A 64 -9.75 2.23 -7.64
N PHE A 65 -8.59 2.09 -7.02
CA PHE A 65 -7.44 2.97 -7.20
C PHE A 65 -7.05 3.07 -8.67
N GLN A 66 -6.83 1.93 -9.34
CA GLN A 66 -6.48 1.90 -10.75
C GLN A 66 -7.53 2.57 -11.63
N LYS A 67 -8.81 2.27 -11.41
CA LYS A 67 -9.93 2.89 -12.13
C LYS A 67 -9.96 4.41 -11.96
N ASN A 68 -9.76 4.90 -10.74
CA ASN A 68 -9.75 6.34 -10.45
C ASN A 68 -8.55 7.04 -11.11
N CYS A 69 -7.37 6.43 -11.07
CA CYS A 69 -6.17 6.93 -11.75
C CYS A 69 -6.38 7.05 -13.27
N LEU A 70 -6.97 6.02 -13.89
CA LEU A 70 -7.26 6.03 -15.33
C LEU A 70 -8.32 7.09 -15.69
N ALA A 71 -9.35 7.27 -14.86
CA ALA A 71 -10.35 8.32 -15.05
C ALA A 71 -9.74 9.74 -14.99
N MET A 72 -8.68 9.91 -14.21
CA MET A 72 -7.89 11.15 -14.15
C MET A 72 -6.80 11.24 -15.24
N LYS A 73 -6.72 10.26 -16.12
CA LYS A 73 -5.72 10.18 -17.22
C LYS A 73 -4.27 10.22 -16.72
N LEU A 74 -4.01 9.66 -15.56
CA LEU A 74 -2.65 9.53 -15.06
C LEU A 74 -1.83 8.56 -15.93
N PRO A 75 -0.51 8.80 -16.08
CA PRO A 75 0.36 7.91 -16.84
C PRO A 75 0.35 6.49 -16.26
N GLN A 76 0.25 5.46 -17.11
CA GLN A 76 0.23 4.06 -16.66
C GLN A 76 1.47 3.72 -15.82
N ALA A 77 2.64 4.24 -16.20
CA ALA A 77 3.88 4.04 -15.43
C ALA A 77 3.74 4.53 -13.98
N SER A 78 3.13 5.70 -13.77
CA SER A 78 2.92 6.25 -12.41
C SER A 78 1.93 5.40 -11.61
N ILE A 79 0.90 4.85 -12.27
CA ILE A 79 -0.04 3.94 -11.64
C ILE A 79 0.66 2.64 -11.19
N ASP A 80 1.46 2.04 -12.07
CA ASP A 80 2.14 0.78 -11.82
C ASP A 80 3.23 0.93 -10.74
N GLU A 81 4.01 2.01 -10.78
CA GLU A 81 5.01 2.34 -9.78
C GLU A 81 4.38 2.53 -8.39
N SER A 82 3.28 3.27 -8.31
CA SER A 82 2.55 3.49 -7.04
C SER A 82 1.90 2.21 -6.52
N LYS A 83 1.30 1.43 -7.41
CA LYS A 83 0.70 0.14 -7.08
C LYS A 83 1.73 -0.84 -6.52
N TYR A 84 2.96 -0.80 -7.04
CA TYR A 84 4.07 -1.59 -6.52
C TYR A 84 4.36 -1.27 -5.05
N ALA A 85 4.52 0.03 -4.73
CA ALA A 85 4.80 0.47 -3.37
C ALA A 85 3.66 0.11 -2.39
N LEU A 86 2.41 0.30 -2.80
CA LEU A 86 1.23 -0.02 -2.00
C LEU A 86 1.13 -1.52 -1.71
N ILE A 87 1.36 -2.38 -2.70
CA ILE A 87 1.32 -3.83 -2.53
C ILE A 87 2.48 -4.31 -1.63
N ALA A 88 3.68 -3.74 -1.78
CA ALA A 88 4.80 -4.07 -0.91
C ALA A 88 4.50 -3.77 0.56
N LEU A 89 3.95 -2.58 0.86
CA LEU A 89 3.54 -2.20 2.20
C LEU A 89 2.38 -3.06 2.72
N MET A 90 1.43 -3.40 1.86
CA MET A 90 0.28 -4.25 2.20
C MET A 90 0.73 -5.65 2.62
N ASP A 91 1.58 -6.29 1.81
CA ASP A 91 2.12 -7.62 2.10
C ASP A 91 2.90 -7.63 3.41
N GLU A 92 3.77 -6.63 3.62
CA GLU A 92 4.52 -6.51 4.88
C GLU A 92 3.59 -6.33 6.09
N THR A 93 2.53 -5.54 5.93
CA THR A 93 1.54 -5.30 6.99
C THR A 93 0.80 -6.58 7.35
N VAL A 94 0.29 -7.33 6.37
CA VAL A 94 -0.40 -8.61 6.63
C VAL A 94 0.53 -9.60 7.31
N LEU A 95 1.78 -9.69 6.88
CA LEU A 95 2.79 -10.57 7.47
C LEU A 95 3.18 -10.18 8.90
N SER A 96 2.93 -8.94 9.32
CA SER A 96 3.23 -8.45 10.66
C SER A 96 2.14 -8.80 11.69
N VAL A 97 0.92 -9.07 11.25
CA VAL A 97 -0.21 -9.41 12.14
C VAL A 97 -0.33 -10.93 12.26
N PRO A 98 -0.25 -11.50 13.49
CA PRO A 98 -0.40 -12.94 13.69
C PRO A 98 -1.78 -13.44 13.25
N GLY A 99 -1.89 -14.70 12.85
CA GLY A 99 -3.15 -15.35 12.53
C GLY A 99 -3.20 -15.99 11.14
N ALA A 100 -4.39 -16.44 10.75
CA ALA A 100 -4.62 -17.19 9.52
C ALA A 100 -4.21 -16.44 8.24
N CYS A 101 -4.37 -15.12 8.22
CA CYS A 101 -3.94 -14.29 7.09
C CYS A 101 -2.43 -14.33 6.90
N ARG A 102 -1.63 -14.19 7.98
CA ARG A 102 -0.19 -14.29 7.91
C ARG A 102 0.26 -15.65 7.36
N ASP A 103 -0.28 -16.74 7.88
CA ASP A 103 0.08 -18.09 7.45
C ASP A 103 -0.21 -18.31 5.97
N TYR A 104 -1.33 -17.82 5.49
CA TYR A 104 -1.69 -17.86 4.08
C TYR A 104 -0.76 -16.99 3.22
N TRP A 105 -0.43 -15.75 3.67
CA TRP A 105 0.38 -14.79 2.92
C TRP A 105 1.85 -15.20 2.76
N ILE A 106 2.41 -15.98 3.69
CA ILE A 106 3.78 -16.50 3.59
C ILE A 106 4.01 -17.23 2.27
N SER A 107 3.05 -18.03 1.82
CA SER A 107 3.15 -18.80 0.56
C SER A 107 2.53 -18.09 -0.64
N ARG A 108 1.71 -17.08 -0.42
CA ARG A 108 0.93 -16.40 -1.46
C ARG A 108 0.84 -14.88 -1.20
N PRO A 109 1.96 -14.16 -1.17
CA PRO A 109 1.94 -12.71 -1.07
C PRO A 109 1.31 -12.10 -2.33
N MET A 110 0.75 -10.91 -2.22
CA MET A 110 0.12 -10.24 -3.36
C MET A 110 1.13 -9.87 -4.44
N GLN A 111 2.37 -9.52 -4.06
CA GLN A 111 3.43 -9.23 -5.00
C GLN A 111 3.66 -10.38 -6.00
N LEU A 112 3.50 -11.63 -5.57
CA LEU A 112 3.61 -12.79 -6.45
C LEU A 112 2.51 -12.82 -7.51
N ASP A 113 1.26 -12.52 -7.15
CA ASP A 113 0.13 -12.49 -8.07
C ASP A 113 0.20 -11.31 -9.04
N TYR A 114 0.68 -10.14 -8.57
CA TYR A 114 0.69 -8.91 -9.36
C TYR A 114 1.95 -8.74 -10.21
N PHE A 115 3.11 -9.23 -9.74
CA PHE A 115 4.41 -8.96 -10.36
C PHE A 115 5.19 -10.24 -10.70
N GLY A 116 4.74 -11.40 -10.25
CA GLY A 116 5.37 -12.69 -10.52
C GLY A 116 6.66 -12.94 -9.74
N ASP A 117 6.98 -12.09 -8.76
CA ASP A 117 8.17 -12.20 -7.90
C ASP A 117 7.81 -12.06 -6.42
N ASN A 118 8.80 -12.28 -5.55
CA ASN A 118 8.66 -12.19 -4.10
C ASN A 118 9.86 -11.42 -3.49
N VAL A 119 10.23 -10.33 -4.12
CA VAL A 119 11.42 -9.52 -3.75
C VAL A 119 11.08 -8.07 -3.46
N ALA A 120 9.80 -7.76 -3.20
CA ALA A 120 9.34 -6.38 -3.03
C ALA A 120 10.09 -5.65 -1.90
N GLY A 121 10.52 -6.36 -0.86
CA GLY A 121 11.31 -5.76 0.22
C GLY A 121 12.65 -5.15 -0.24
N GLN A 122 13.28 -5.73 -1.28
CA GLN A 122 14.50 -5.22 -1.89
C GLN A 122 14.18 -4.25 -3.04
N GLU A 123 13.28 -4.65 -3.94
CA GLU A 123 12.95 -3.92 -5.15
C GLU A 123 12.26 -2.59 -4.89
N PHE A 124 11.55 -2.43 -3.78
CA PHE A 124 10.99 -1.14 -3.37
C PHE A 124 12.06 -0.05 -3.35
N TYR A 125 13.20 -0.32 -2.71
CA TYR A 125 14.30 0.65 -2.61
C TYR A 125 15.05 0.85 -3.92
N ASN A 126 15.20 -0.19 -4.73
CA ASN A 126 15.81 -0.07 -6.06
C ASN A 126 14.95 0.84 -6.97
N LYS A 127 13.63 0.67 -6.91
CA LYS A 127 12.68 1.53 -7.65
C LYS A 127 12.70 2.96 -7.11
N LEU A 128 12.71 3.12 -5.79
CA LEU A 128 12.80 4.45 -5.16
C LEU A 128 14.08 5.18 -5.63
N GLN A 129 15.23 4.53 -5.63
CA GLN A 129 16.47 5.12 -6.14
C GLN A 129 16.35 5.52 -7.62
N THR A 130 15.69 4.71 -8.44
CA THR A 130 15.46 5.04 -9.84
C THR A 130 14.56 6.27 -10.01
N LEU A 131 13.51 6.40 -9.19
CA LEU A 131 12.61 7.56 -9.19
C LEU A 131 13.34 8.84 -8.79
N LEU A 132 14.27 8.75 -7.84
CA LEU A 132 15.08 9.88 -7.36
C LEU A 132 16.10 10.41 -8.38
N VAL A 133 16.36 9.70 -9.49
CA VAL A 133 17.23 10.21 -10.58
C VAL A 133 16.62 11.43 -11.28
N GLN A 134 15.27 11.50 -11.40
CA GLN A 134 14.55 12.62 -11.99
C GLN A 134 13.31 12.97 -11.16
N PRO A 135 13.51 13.51 -9.94
CA PRO A 135 12.43 13.68 -8.98
C PRO A 135 11.31 14.62 -9.46
N GLU A 136 11.65 15.64 -10.21
CA GLU A 136 10.67 16.62 -10.75
C GLU A 136 9.59 15.95 -11.62
N ASN A 137 9.95 14.89 -12.35
CA ASN A 137 9.03 14.17 -13.22
C ASN A 137 8.25 13.07 -12.49
N LYS A 138 8.62 12.75 -11.27
CA LYS A 138 8.12 11.62 -10.48
C LYS A 138 7.57 12.03 -9.10
N LYS A 139 7.39 13.33 -8.89
CA LYS A 139 6.96 13.89 -7.60
C LYS A 139 5.76 13.17 -6.99
N ASP A 140 4.70 12.95 -7.77
CA ASP A 140 3.47 12.32 -7.27
C ASP A 140 3.69 10.86 -6.85
N VAL A 141 4.55 10.13 -7.58
CA VAL A 141 4.90 8.74 -7.24
C VAL A 141 5.81 8.70 -6.02
N LEU A 142 6.80 9.61 -5.95
CA LEU A 142 7.69 9.74 -4.79
C LEU A 142 6.91 10.04 -3.51
N GLU A 143 5.85 10.84 -3.58
CA GLU A 143 4.96 11.09 -2.45
C GLU A 143 4.29 9.79 -1.97
N VAL A 144 3.85 8.90 -2.86
CA VAL A 144 3.30 7.59 -2.47
C VAL A 144 4.36 6.73 -1.80
N TYR A 145 5.59 6.68 -2.33
CA TYR A 145 6.71 5.97 -1.69
C TYR A 145 7.05 6.54 -0.32
N TYR A 146 7.10 7.87 -0.20
CA TYR A 146 7.32 8.55 1.07
C TYR A 146 6.25 8.15 2.11
N LEU A 147 4.96 8.18 1.73
CA LEU A 147 3.87 7.77 2.61
C LEU A 147 3.98 6.30 3.03
N CYS A 148 4.40 5.40 2.13
CA CYS A 148 4.66 4.01 2.49
C CYS A 148 5.76 3.89 3.56
N LEU A 149 6.86 4.64 3.43
CA LEU A 149 7.94 4.68 4.41
C LEU A 149 7.49 5.31 5.72
N ALA A 150 6.78 6.44 5.66
CA ALA A 150 6.24 7.13 6.83
C ALA A 150 5.25 6.27 7.62
N LEU A 151 4.46 5.45 6.92
CA LEU A 151 3.58 4.45 7.51
C LEU A 151 4.31 3.20 7.99
N GLY A 152 5.63 3.16 7.87
CA GLY A 152 6.46 2.16 8.50
C GLY A 152 6.84 0.97 7.63
N PHE A 153 6.86 1.11 6.30
CA PHE A 153 7.48 0.09 5.45
C PHE A 153 8.97 -0.04 5.77
N GLU A 154 9.42 -1.24 6.01
CA GLU A 154 10.80 -1.56 6.36
C GLU A 154 11.52 -2.35 5.25
N GLY A 155 10.85 -3.30 4.63
CA GLY A 155 11.40 -4.12 3.57
C GLY A 155 12.71 -4.78 3.96
N LYS A 156 13.76 -4.57 3.16
CA LYS A 156 15.10 -5.09 3.42
C LYS A 156 15.75 -4.57 4.71
N TYR A 157 15.30 -3.44 5.22
CA TYR A 157 15.82 -2.82 6.45
C TYR A 157 15.09 -3.26 7.72
N LYS A 158 14.20 -4.23 7.64
CA LYS A 158 13.48 -4.77 8.81
C LYS A 158 14.43 -5.32 9.89
N ILE A 159 15.67 -5.63 9.53
CA ILE A 159 16.71 -6.19 10.39
C ILE A 159 17.78 -5.12 10.75
N SER A 160 17.85 -3.99 10.05
CA SER A 160 18.82 -2.92 10.28
C SER A 160 18.20 -1.71 10.99
N ASN A 161 19.07 -0.93 11.66
CA ASN A 161 18.71 0.11 12.64
C ASN A 161 17.78 1.21 12.10
N ALA A 162 16.98 1.76 13.02
CA ALA A 162 16.08 2.90 12.80
C ALA A 162 16.78 4.14 12.18
N GLU A 163 18.08 4.29 12.35
CA GLU A 163 18.88 5.41 11.83
C GLU A 163 19.00 5.39 10.30
N GLU A 164 19.19 4.22 9.67
CA GLU A 164 19.24 4.12 8.20
C GLU A 164 17.91 4.45 7.54
N ARG A 165 16.82 4.14 8.23
CA ARG A 165 15.46 4.42 7.77
C ARG A 165 15.13 5.91 7.81
N LEU A 166 15.59 6.63 8.83
CA LEU A 166 15.46 8.09 8.93
C LEU A 166 16.23 8.80 7.82
N ALA A 167 17.46 8.36 7.53
CA ALA A 167 18.26 8.93 6.46
C ALA A 167 17.56 8.81 5.08
N ILE A 168 16.90 7.68 4.81
CA ILE A 168 16.13 7.51 3.55
C ILE A 168 14.93 8.45 3.49
N LEU A 169 14.25 8.71 4.60
CA LEU A 169 13.12 9.64 4.68
C LEU A 169 13.53 11.10 4.47
N GLU A 170 14.76 11.47 4.84
CA GLU A 170 15.29 12.81 4.64
C GLU A 170 15.71 13.07 3.18
N ASP A 171 16.01 12.01 2.41
CA ASP A 171 16.41 12.09 1.00
C ASP A 171 15.23 12.06 0.00
N VAL A 172 14.00 11.76 0.45
CA VAL A 172 12.76 11.68 -0.37
C VAL A 172 11.92 12.93 -0.22
#